data_5dc3f6ff517f2afc2fc4b23a2d44ca99
#
_entry.id   5dc3f6ff517f2afc2fc4b23a2d44ca99
#
_cell.length_a   1.000
_cell.length_b   1.000
_cell.length_c   1.000
_cell.angle_alpha   90.00
_cell.angle_beta   90.00
_cell.angle_gamma   90.00
#
_symmetry.space_group_name_H-M   'P 1'
#
loop_
_entity.id
_entity.type
_entity.pdbx_description
1 polymer ?
#
loop_
_entity_poly.entity_id
_entity_poly.type
_entity_poly.pdbx_seq_one_letter_code
_entity_poly.pdbx_strand_id
1 'polypeptide(L)'
;MPNLLTKPTTGQVGAIVFDLETNGLSFTSEDPRIHCIALHWAKDSRTEAFNDEAYATSAKELPMGSNYSITTAVSHLEVADVIVGHNIIGFDLPYIHHLYPWFNPRGAIIDTLLLSRLYLSLIHI
;
A
#
# COMPACT_ATOMS: atom_id res chain seq x y z
N MET A 1 11.32 -8.82 -21.44
CA MET A 1 11.11 -9.08 -20.76
C MET A 1 11.18 -9.67 -20.04
N PRO A 2 11.34 -9.73 -19.84
CA PRO A 2 11.19 -10.40 -19.01
C PRO A 2 10.95 -10.61 -18.14
N ASN A 3 10.86 -10.21 -18.21
CA ASN A 3 11.01 -10.72 -17.22
C ASN A 3 10.42 -10.32 -16.01
N LEU A 4 9.38 -9.56 -16.03
CA LEU A 4 8.60 -9.25 -14.88
C LEU A 4 8.06 -10.48 -14.23
N LEU A 5 7.70 -11.44 -15.03
CA LEU A 5 7.23 -12.73 -14.54
C LEU A 5 8.33 -13.53 -13.88
N THR A 6 9.56 -13.17 -14.18
CA THR A 6 10.71 -13.89 -13.64
C THR A 6 11.43 -13.14 -12.54
N LYS A 7 10.85 -12.02 -12.11
CA LYS A 7 11.41 -11.27 -11.01
C LYS A 7 10.75 -11.76 -9.72
N PRO A 8 11.28 -12.79 -9.09
CA PRO A 8 10.70 -13.28 -7.85
C PRO A 8 10.86 -12.24 -6.75
N THR A 9 9.97 -12.28 -5.80
CA THR A 9 10.15 -11.51 -4.57
C THR A 9 11.39 -12.05 -3.87
N THR A 10 12.21 -11.16 -3.32
CA THR A 10 13.50 -11.53 -2.75
C THR A 10 13.40 -12.11 -1.36
N GLY A 11 12.27 -11.97 -0.69
CA GLY A 11 12.13 -12.32 0.72
C GLY A 11 12.80 -11.34 1.66
N GLN A 12 13.44 -10.28 1.13
CA GLN A 12 14.16 -9.31 1.94
C GLN A 12 13.25 -8.27 2.58
N VAL A 13 12.21 -7.86 1.86
CA VAL A 13 11.28 -6.84 2.36
C VAL A 13 10.25 -7.46 3.30
N GLY A 14 9.78 -8.66 2.97
CA GLY A 14 8.75 -9.33 3.73
C GLY A 14 7.37 -8.72 3.48
N ALA A 15 6.50 -8.85 4.47
CA ALA A 15 5.13 -8.37 4.39
C ALA A 15 5.03 -6.91 4.82
N ILE A 16 4.23 -6.14 4.08
CA ILE A 16 3.86 -4.79 4.47
C ILE A 16 2.34 -4.76 4.63
N VAL A 17 1.89 -4.37 5.81
CA VAL A 17 0.48 -4.10 6.07
C VAL A 17 0.25 -2.63 5.81
N PHE A 18 -0.81 -2.28 5.10
CA PHE A 18 -1.04 -0.87 4.77
C PHE A 18 -2.50 -0.48 4.86
N ASP A 19 -2.72 0.82 5.00
CA ASP A 19 -4.04 1.41 5.05
C ASP A 19 -3.97 2.81 4.43
N LEU A 20 -5.04 3.18 3.72
CA LEU A 20 -5.16 4.50 3.09
C LEU A 20 -6.16 5.37 3.82
N GLU A 21 -5.85 6.67 3.88
CA GLU A 21 -6.81 7.71 4.18
C GLU A 21 -7.01 8.53 2.91
N THR A 22 -8.23 8.58 2.42
CA THR A 22 -8.53 9.18 1.12
C THR A 22 -9.58 10.28 1.21
N ASN A 23 -9.68 11.06 0.16
CA ASN A 23 -10.71 12.07 0.01
C ASN A 23 -11.95 11.40 -0.62
N GLY A 24 -12.93 11.07 0.21
CA GLY A 24 -14.13 10.38 -0.23
C GLY A 24 -13.96 8.87 -0.28
N LEU A 25 -15.05 8.18 -0.58
CA LEU A 25 -15.12 6.73 -0.56
C LEU A 25 -14.82 6.08 -1.91
N SER A 26 -14.57 6.88 -2.94
CA SER A 26 -14.36 6.35 -4.28
C SER A 26 -13.40 7.25 -5.07
N PHE A 27 -12.58 6.62 -5.89
CA PHE A 27 -11.72 7.36 -6.80
C PHE A 27 -12.51 8.02 -7.95
N THR A 28 -13.82 7.80 -8.01
CA THR A 28 -14.70 8.48 -8.98
C THR A 28 -15.26 9.80 -8.42
N SER A 29 -14.89 10.18 -7.20
CA SER A 29 -15.27 11.48 -6.64
C SER A 29 -14.61 12.61 -7.43
N GLU A 30 -15.09 13.85 -7.23
CA GLU A 30 -14.61 15.01 -7.98
C GLU A 30 -13.11 15.28 -7.83
N ASP A 31 -12.55 14.94 -6.67
CA ASP A 31 -11.16 15.25 -6.37
C ASP A 31 -10.54 14.06 -5.62
N PRO A 32 -10.28 12.96 -6.33
CA PRO A 32 -9.72 11.78 -5.68
C PRO A 32 -8.28 12.04 -5.24
N ARG A 33 -8.03 11.91 -3.94
CA ARG A 33 -6.70 12.09 -3.37
C ARG A 33 -6.46 11.11 -2.24
N ILE A 34 -5.22 10.72 -2.11
CA ILE A 34 -4.76 9.96 -0.95
C ILE A 34 -4.13 10.96 0.02
N HIS A 35 -4.71 11.11 1.20
CA HIS A 35 -4.18 11.99 2.23
C HIS A 35 -3.02 11.39 2.98
N CYS A 36 -3.10 10.10 3.23
CA CYS A 36 -2.08 9.41 4.01
C CYS A 36 -2.05 7.94 3.66
N ILE A 37 -0.86 7.36 3.64
CA ILE A 37 -0.68 5.91 3.59
C ILE A 37 0.13 5.52 4.82
N ALA A 38 -0.42 4.63 5.63
CA ALA A 38 0.33 4.05 6.73
C ALA A 38 0.88 2.70 6.27
N LEU A 39 2.16 2.49 6.47
CA LEU A 39 2.84 1.23 6.16
C LEU A 39 3.40 0.64 7.43
N HIS A 40 3.19 -0.65 7.62
CA HIS A 40 3.80 -1.41 8.71
C HIS A 40 4.61 -2.57 8.11
N TRP A 41 5.92 -2.51 8.29
CA TRP A 41 6.83 -3.59 7.87
C TRP A 41 6.86 -4.64 8.97
N ALA A 42 6.25 -5.79 8.70
CA ALA A 42 6.14 -6.85 9.69
C ALA A 42 7.49 -7.38 10.13
N LYS A 43 8.44 -7.46 9.20
CA LYS A 43 9.77 -8.00 9.47
C LYS A 43 10.55 -7.18 10.49
N ASP A 44 10.45 -5.86 10.40
CA ASP A 44 11.16 -4.94 11.27
C ASP A 44 10.28 -4.42 12.41
N SER A 45 9.03 -4.76 12.43
CA SER A 45 8.03 -4.21 13.36
C SER A 45 8.03 -2.69 13.36
N ARG A 46 8.15 -2.09 12.18
CA ARG A 46 8.26 -0.65 11.98
C ARG A 46 7.02 -0.13 11.30
N THR A 47 6.52 1.02 11.76
CA THR A 47 5.37 1.69 11.17
C THR A 47 5.76 3.10 10.77
N GLU A 48 5.38 3.52 9.57
CA GLU A 48 5.60 4.87 9.09
C GLU A 48 4.37 5.37 8.34
N ALA A 49 4.10 6.66 8.47
CA ALA A 49 3.02 7.32 7.76
C ALA A 49 3.61 8.23 6.68
N PHE A 50 2.96 8.24 5.52
CA PHE A 50 3.40 9.00 4.35
C PHE A 50 2.30 9.97 3.97
N ASN A 51 2.68 11.24 3.74
CA ASN A 51 1.72 12.31 3.50
C ASN A 51 2.41 13.43 2.72
N ASP A 52 1.92 13.74 1.51
CA ASP A 52 2.55 14.75 0.66
C ASP A 52 2.53 16.14 1.27
N GLU A 53 1.45 16.50 1.94
CA GLU A 53 1.29 17.80 2.55
C GLU A 53 2.25 17.97 3.73
N ALA A 54 2.31 16.99 4.59
CA ALA A 54 3.26 17.01 5.71
C ALA A 54 4.70 16.95 5.21
N TYR A 55 4.95 16.17 4.16
CA TYR A 55 6.27 16.10 3.53
C TYR A 55 6.69 17.48 3.00
N ALA A 56 5.81 18.15 2.29
CA ALA A 56 6.11 19.48 1.74
C ALA A 56 6.40 20.50 2.84
N THR A 57 5.69 20.41 3.96
CA THR A 57 5.89 21.31 5.08
C THR A 57 7.19 21.03 5.82
N SER A 58 7.51 19.75 6.00
CA SER A 58 8.64 19.30 6.81
C SER A 58 9.93 19.07 6.02
N ALA A 59 9.87 19.18 4.69
CA ALA A 59 11.00 18.83 3.83
C ALA A 59 12.29 19.58 4.18
N LYS A 60 12.15 20.78 4.72
CA LYS A 60 13.31 21.60 5.11
C LYS A 60 13.95 21.14 6.42
N GLU A 61 13.22 20.38 7.21
CA GLU A 61 13.65 19.95 8.54
C GLU A 61 14.10 18.48 8.57
N LEU A 62 13.76 17.72 7.51
CA LEU A 62 14.10 16.31 7.44
C LEU A 62 15.55 16.11 7.02
N PRO A 63 16.21 15.07 7.52
CA PRO A 63 17.55 14.73 7.06
C PRO A 63 17.55 14.47 5.55
N MET A 64 18.67 14.76 4.91
CA MET A 64 18.82 14.49 3.48
C MET A 64 18.58 13.00 3.20
N GLY A 65 17.74 12.72 2.22
CA GLY A 65 17.38 11.36 1.86
C GLY A 65 16.08 10.86 2.49
N SER A 66 15.55 11.57 3.47
CA SER A 66 14.25 11.22 4.04
C SER A 66 13.15 11.59 3.04
N ASN A 67 12.26 10.66 2.78
CA ASN A 67 11.16 10.89 1.86
C ASN A 67 9.92 10.13 2.33
N TYR A 68 8.94 10.88 2.79
CA TYR A 68 7.66 10.35 3.28
C TYR A 68 6.49 10.75 2.39
N SER A 69 6.75 10.98 1.10
CA SER A 69 5.70 11.27 0.14
C SER A 69 4.84 10.05 -0.15
N ILE A 70 3.63 10.28 -0.64
CA ILE A 70 2.72 9.20 -1.04
C ILE A 70 3.37 8.33 -2.13
N THR A 71 4.03 8.95 -3.11
CA THR A 71 4.71 8.23 -4.18
C THR A 71 5.74 7.24 -3.63
N THR A 72 6.47 7.63 -2.60
CA THR A 72 7.45 6.75 -1.97
C THR A 72 6.76 5.56 -1.29
N ALA A 73 5.63 5.80 -0.61
CA ALA A 73 4.87 4.72 -0.01
C ALA A 73 4.39 3.72 -1.05
N VAL A 74 3.88 4.21 -2.18
CA VAL A 74 3.42 3.36 -3.29
C VAL A 74 4.58 2.53 -3.83
N SER A 75 5.76 3.12 -3.94
CA SER A 75 6.96 2.40 -4.39
C SER A 75 7.36 1.29 -3.42
N HIS A 76 7.23 1.52 -2.12
CA HIS A 76 7.48 0.46 -1.13
C HIS A 76 6.50 -0.70 -1.29
N LEU A 77 5.23 -0.40 -1.56
CA LEU A 77 4.23 -1.45 -1.78
C LEU A 77 4.54 -2.28 -3.03
N GLU A 78 5.12 -1.65 -4.06
CA GLU A 78 5.47 -2.40 -5.28
C GLU A 78 6.50 -3.49 -5.04
N VAL A 79 7.46 -3.25 -4.14
CA VAL A 79 8.58 -4.18 -3.94
C VAL A 79 8.36 -5.12 -2.76
N ALA A 80 7.27 -4.98 -2.02
CA ALA A 80 6.97 -5.86 -0.91
C ALA A 80 6.77 -7.30 -1.39
N ASP A 81 7.21 -8.27 -0.60
CA ASP A 81 6.98 -9.67 -0.90
C ASP A 81 5.51 -10.04 -0.73
N VAL A 82 4.85 -9.43 0.22
CA VAL A 82 3.41 -9.60 0.47
C VAL A 82 2.84 -8.25 0.89
N ILE A 83 1.73 -7.88 0.32
CA ILE A 83 0.96 -6.74 0.83
C ILE A 83 -0.30 -7.25 1.50
N VAL A 84 -0.59 -6.68 2.67
CA VAL A 84 -1.71 -7.09 3.51
C VAL A 84 -2.55 -5.86 3.85
N GLY A 85 -3.84 -6.01 3.80
CA GLY A 85 -4.75 -4.95 4.22
C GLY A 85 -6.18 -5.40 4.22
N HIS A 86 -7.06 -4.55 4.74
CA HIS A 86 -8.48 -4.87 4.85
C HIS A 86 -9.25 -4.20 3.70
N ASN A 87 -9.93 -5.01 2.90
CA ASN A 87 -10.67 -4.56 1.71
C ASN A 87 -9.78 -3.87 0.68
N ILE A 88 -8.52 -4.28 0.58
CA ILE A 88 -7.58 -3.64 -0.31
C ILE A 88 -7.83 -3.97 -1.78
N ILE A 89 -8.34 -5.17 -2.07
CA ILE A 89 -8.65 -5.56 -3.44
C ILE A 89 -9.85 -4.77 -3.96
N GLY A 90 -10.84 -4.52 -3.10
CA GLY A 90 -12.04 -3.79 -3.48
C GLY A 90 -11.89 -2.27 -3.47
N PHE A 91 -10.96 -1.74 -2.70
CA PHE A 91 -10.85 -0.29 -2.53
C PHE A 91 -9.43 0.25 -2.70
N ASP A 92 -8.51 -0.11 -1.79
CA ASP A 92 -7.21 0.56 -1.71
C ASP A 92 -6.36 0.39 -2.97
N LEU A 93 -6.25 -0.83 -3.49
CA LEU A 93 -5.43 -1.09 -4.66
C LEU A 93 -5.98 -0.44 -5.93
N PRO A 94 -7.30 -0.52 -6.22
CA PRO A 94 -7.84 0.23 -7.35
C PRO A 94 -7.68 1.74 -7.20
N TYR A 95 -7.79 2.26 -5.98
CA TYR A 95 -7.62 3.69 -5.73
C TYR A 95 -6.19 4.11 -6.04
N ILE A 96 -5.20 3.38 -5.55
CA ILE A 96 -3.80 3.65 -5.84
C ILE A 96 -3.55 3.57 -7.35
N HIS A 97 -4.04 2.53 -8.00
CA HIS A 97 -3.83 2.34 -9.43
C HIS A 97 -4.45 3.47 -10.27
N HIS A 98 -5.59 3.99 -9.83
CA HIS A 98 -6.21 5.11 -10.52
C HIS A 98 -5.34 6.36 -10.48
N LEU A 99 -4.77 6.69 -9.31
CA LEU A 99 -3.92 7.87 -9.14
C LEU A 99 -2.49 7.66 -9.64
N TYR A 100 -2.01 6.42 -9.55
CA TYR A 100 -0.65 6.05 -9.95
C TYR A 100 -0.73 4.87 -10.91
N PRO A 101 -1.02 5.12 -12.21
CA PRO A 101 -1.22 4.03 -13.17
C PRO A 101 -0.03 3.09 -13.33
N TRP A 102 1.16 3.54 -12.97
CA TRP A 102 2.37 2.72 -13.02
C TRP A 102 2.44 1.68 -11.90
N PHE A 103 1.60 1.80 -10.88
CA PHE A 103 1.63 0.92 -9.73
C PHE A 103 1.30 -0.52 -10.13
N ASN A 104 2.21 -1.42 -9.82
CA ASN A 104 2.08 -2.84 -10.13
C ASN A 104 2.79 -3.64 -9.04
N PRO A 105 2.07 -4.08 -8.00
CA PRO A 105 2.69 -4.82 -6.92
C PRO A 105 3.27 -6.14 -7.41
N ARG A 106 4.48 -6.46 -6.96
CA ARG A 106 5.20 -7.66 -7.39
C ARG A 106 4.92 -8.86 -6.51
N GLY A 107 4.54 -8.62 -5.26
CA GLY A 107 4.33 -9.68 -4.29
C GLY A 107 2.90 -10.19 -4.26
N ALA A 108 2.66 -11.11 -3.34
CA ALA A 108 1.33 -11.64 -3.10
C ALA A 108 0.46 -10.58 -2.42
N ILE A 109 -0.85 -10.69 -2.62
CA ILE A 109 -1.82 -9.77 -2.03
C ILE A 109 -2.71 -10.57 -1.08
N ILE A 110 -2.80 -10.13 0.17
CA ILE A 110 -3.67 -10.74 1.17
C ILE A 110 -4.66 -9.70 1.64
N ASP A 111 -5.94 -9.96 1.36
CA ASP A 111 -7.03 -9.10 1.79
C ASP A 111 -7.74 -9.73 2.98
N THR A 112 -7.62 -9.10 4.14
CA THR A 112 -8.17 -9.66 5.38
C THR A 112 -9.70 -9.67 5.39
N LEU A 113 -10.36 -8.82 4.62
CA LEU A 113 -11.80 -8.88 4.47
C LEU A 113 -12.24 -10.16 3.78
N LEU A 114 -11.54 -10.54 2.70
CA LEU A 114 -11.84 -11.79 1.99
C LEU A 114 -11.55 -13.00 2.87
N LEU A 115 -10.44 -12.96 3.63
CA LEU A 115 -10.12 -14.04 4.56
C LEU A 115 -11.19 -14.20 5.64
N SER A 116 -11.68 -13.08 6.19
CA SER A 116 -12.71 -13.15 7.21
C SER A 116 -14.02 -13.71 6.66
N ARG A 117 -14.39 -13.34 5.44
CA ARG A 117 -15.59 -13.88 4.78
C ARG A 117 -15.46 -15.37 4.52
N LEU A 118 -14.30 -15.80 4.08
CA LEU A 118 -14.04 -17.22 3.85
C LEU A 118 -14.12 -18.00 5.17
N TYR A 119 -13.50 -17.47 6.21
CA TYR A 119 -13.54 -18.09 7.54
C TYR A 119 -14.97 -18.23 8.05
N LEU A 120 -15.78 -17.18 7.94
CA LEU A 120 -17.17 -17.21 8.37
C LEU A 120 -17.98 -18.23 7.56
N SER A 121 -17.73 -18.33 6.25
CA SER A 121 -18.37 -19.35 5.43
C SER A 121 -18.05 -20.76 5.90
N LEU A 122 -16.78 -20.99 6.25
CA LEU A 122 -16.36 -22.32 6.71
C LEU A 122 -17.00 -22.72 8.03
N ILE A 123 -17.18 -21.78 8.96
CA ILE A 123 -17.77 -22.11 10.26
C ILE A 123 -19.29 -22.28 10.19
N HIS A 124 -19.92 -21.91 9.09
CA HIS A 124 -21.35 -22.14 8.89
C HIS A 124 -21.66 -23.44 8.16
N ILE A 125 -20.65 -24.16 7.78
CA ILE A 125 -20.81 -25.49 7.20
C ILE A 125 -20.91 -26.52 8.31
#